data_2680806f55bd2bbba1d429dc5ec88b69
#
_entry.id   2680806f55bd2bbba1d429dc5ec88b69
#
_cell.length_a   1.000
_cell.length_b   1.000
_cell.length_c   1.000
_cell.angle_alpha   90.00
_cell.angle_beta   90.00
_cell.angle_gamma   90.00
#
_symmetry.space_group_name_H-M   'P 1'
#
loop_
_entity.id
_entity.type
_entity.pdbx_description
1 polymer ?
#
loop_
_entity_poly.entity_id
_entity_poly.type
_entity_poly.pdbx_seq_one_letter_code
_entity_poly.pdbx_strand_id
1 'polypeptide(L)'
;MVLLTEKLKKCLTINTIDISENTTAIRSLDWDRDRFDIEFGLQNGTTYNSFLIRGEKIALVDTSHEKFRQLYFDTLTGLINPQDIDYLIVSHTEPDHSGLVKDLLQLAPNITVVASKVAIQFLEDLVHQPFKRKIVKNSDRLDLGNGHELEFVIAPNLHWPDTIFTFDHKTQILYTCDAFGLHYCSESTFDDDLAAIEADFQYYYDCLMGPNARSVLSAMKRMAELKTIRMIATGHGPLLYHNVEELTSRYRHWSQGQTKAETPVGIFYVSEYGFGDGIAQSIANGITKTGVAVEITDLASVNELQELRELVGRCTGLVVGMPPASVNSTIQAALSTILGSAKEKQAIGIFETGGGDDEPTYPLLNKFRALGLHVSFPVIEIRETPTANTYKKCEEAGTDLGQWVTRDKSIKAMKSLGADLDKALGRISGGLYIITAKKGDVSSAMLASWVSQASFKPLGFSIAVSKDRAIESLMQVGDRFVLNILEEGNYQLLMKHFLKRFAPGADRFQGVKTQPAENGAPILTDALAYIECEVVSRMDCGDHWAVYSTAYAGRVSNPDAMTAVHHRKVGNHY
;
A
#
# COMPACT_ATOMS: atom_id res chain seq x y z
N MET A 1 -31.80 -13.39 -23.80
CA MET A 1 -30.67 -12.75 -24.50
C MET A 1 -30.00 -11.85 -23.45
N VAL A 2 -29.09 -12.47 -22.71
CA VAL A 2 -28.36 -11.81 -21.61
C VAL A 2 -27.24 -11.04 -22.28
N LEU A 3 -27.30 -9.72 -22.25
CA LEU A 3 -26.16 -8.85 -22.49
C LEU A 3 -25.23 -9.01 -21.28
N LEU A 4 -24.33 -10.00 -21.34
CA LEU A 4 -23.05 -9.92 -20.69
C LEU A 4 -22.36 -8.72 -21.32
N THR A 5 -22.35 -7.60 -20.63
CA THR A 5 -21.34 -6.58 -20.87
C THR A 5 -20.00 -7.20 -20.52
N GLU A 6 -19.38 -7.87 -21.50
CA GLU A 6 -17.93 -7.98 -21.51
C GLU A 6 -17.44 -6.53 -21.36
N LYS A 7 -16.90 -6.18 -20.18
CA LYS A 7 -16.02 -5.04 -20.06
C LYS A 7 -14.94 -5.30 -21.09
N LEU A 8 -15.02 -4.65 -22.26
CA LEU A 8 -13.94 -4.67 -23.23
C LEU A 8 -12.68 -4.27 -22.44
N LYS A 9 -11.74 -5.22 -22.29
CA LYS A 9 -10.44 -4.91 -21.70
C LYS A 9 -9.88 -3.75 -22.51
N LYS A 10 -9.78 -2.57 -21.88
CA LYS A 10 -9.14 -1.43 -22.51
C LYS A 10 -7.66 -1.76 -22.59
N CYS A 11 -7.12 -1.83 -23.81
CA CYS A 11 -5.70 -2.02 -24.02
C CYS A 11 -4.91 -0.89 -23.38
N LEU A 12 -3.63 -1.15 -23.04
CA LEU A 12 -2.69 -0.11 -22.64
C LEU A 12 -2.69 1.00 -23.72
N THR A 13 -2.82 2.24 -23.30
CA THR A 13 -2.83 3.41 -24.20
C THR A 13 -1.92 4.50 -23.66
N ILE A 14 -1.41 5.36 -24.55
CA ILE A 14 -0.67 6.56 -24.16
C ILE A 14 -1.41 7.78 -24.70
N ASN A 15 -1.53 8.78 -23.84
CA ASN A 15 -2.06 10.08 -24.18
C ASN A 15 -0.97 11.14 -23.97
N THR A 16 -0.85 12.08 -24.92
CA THR A 16 0.08 13.21 -24.83
C THR A 16 -0.69 14.51 -24.91
N ILE A 17 -0.35 15.45 -24.03
CA ILE A 17 -1.00 16.75 -23.97
C ILE A 17 0.00 17.83 -23.55
N ASP A 18 -0.06 19.00 -24.19
CA ASP A 18 0.68 20.16 -23.71
C ASP A 18 -0.03 20.77 -22.51
N ILE A 19 0.60 20.68 -21.34
CA ILE A 19 0.09 21.18 -20.06
C ILE A 19 0.51 22.61 -19.78
N SER A 20 1.51 23.11 -20.52
CA SER A 20 1.99 24.48 -20.52
C SER A 20 2.78 24.75 -21.79
N GLU A 21 3.18 26.01 -22.01
CA GLU A 21 4.10 26.37 -23.09
C GLU A 21 5.39 25.56 -22.95
N ASN A 22 5.75 24.84 -24.02
CA ASN A 22 6.95 23.99 -24.08
C ASN A 22 7.00 22.80 -23.08
N THR A 23 5.88 22.42 -22.48
CA THR A 23 5.81 21.30 -21.53
C THR A 23 4.70 20.34 -21.92
N THR A 24 5.10 19.11 -22.28
CA THR A 24 4.18 18.03 -22.69
C THR A 24 4.14 16.95 -21.63
N ALA A 25 2.96 16.58 -21.16
CA ALA A 25 2.75 15.38 -20.37
C ALA A 25 2.59 14.15 -21.29
N ILE A 26 3.26 13.06 -20.94
CA ILE A 26 3.13 11.74 -21.56
C ILE A 26 2.50 10.84 -20.50
N ARG A 27 1.23 10.47 -20.70
CA ARG A 27 0.45 9.70 -19.74
C ARG A 27 0.25 8.29 -20.26
N SER A 28 0.83 7.31 -19.60
CA SER A 28 0.64 5.88 -19.87
C SER A 28 -0.57 5.38 -19.08
N LEU A 29 -1.68 5.07 -19.77
CA LEU A 29 -2.97 4.72 -19.16
C LEU A 29 -3.11 3.21 -19.06
N ASP A 30 -3.18 2.71 -17.84
CA ASP A 30 -3.31 1.31 -17.47
C ASP A 30 -4.71 1.03 -16.92
N TRP A 31 -5.64 0.84 -17.83
CA TRP A 31 -7.05 0.71 -17.53
C TRP A 31 -7.42 -0.55 -16.73
N ASP A 32 -6.63 -1.62 -16.93
CA ASP A 32 -6.90 -2.93 -16.34
C ASP A 32 -6.01 -3.23 -15.13
N ARG A 33 -5.26 -2.24 -14.63
CA ARG A 33 -4.46 -2.43 -13.41
C ARG A 33 -5.37 -2.62 -12.22
N ASP A 34 -5.35 -3.81 -11.64
CA ASP A 34 -6.19 -4.20 -10.50
C ASP A 34 -5.48 -4.10 -9.15
N ARG A 35 -4.15 -3.92 -9.17
CA ARG A 35 -3.32 -3.78 -7.97
C ARG A 35 -2.12 -2.90 -8.24
N PHE A 36 -1.74 -2.11 -7.25
CA PHE A 36 -0.38 -1.56 -7.14
C PHE A 36 0.26 -2.19 -5.90
N ASP A 37 1.57 -2.37 -5.93
CA ASP A 37 2.22 -3.33 -5.09
C ASP A 37 1.47 -4.68 -5.04
N ILE A 38 1.80 -5.56 -4.16
CA ILE A 38 1.13 -6.88 -4.11
C ILE A 38 -0.21 -6.80 -3.35
N GLU A 39 -0.42 -5.76 -2.56
CA GLU A 39 -1.42 -5.71 -1.51
C GLU A 39 -2.59 -4.78 -1.76
N PHE A 40 -2.37 -3.71 -2.53
CA PHE A 40 -3.39 -2.68 -2.70
C PHE A 40 -4.24 -2.93 -3.95
N GLY A 41 -5.51 -3.26 -3.73
CA GLY A 41 -6.47 -3.42 -4.82
C GLY A 41 -6.88 -2.08 -5.40
N LEU A 42 -6.94 -1.98 -6.74
CA LEU A 42 -7.39 -0.81 -7.47
C LEU A 42 -8.76 -1.06 -8.10
N GLN A 43 -9.61 -0.04 -8.09
CA GLN A 43 -10.93 -0.09 -8.72
C GLN A 43 -10.95 0.58 -10.09
N ASN A 44 -10.09 1.59 -10.28
CA ASN A 44 -10.14 2.51 -11.42
C ASN A 44 -8.85 2.49 -12.25
N GLY A 45 -8.03 1.42 -12.17
CA GLY A 45 -6.75 1.35 -12.87
C GLY A 45 -5.75 2.40 -12.37
N THR A 46 -4.75 2.72 -13.19
CA THR A 46 -3.74 3.75 -12.87
C THR A 46 -3.19 4.42 -14.13
N THR A 47 -2.42 5.48 -13.94
CA THR A 47 -1.58 6.08 -14.99
C THR A 47 -0.13 6.15 -14.52
N TYR A 48 0.80 6.21 -15.48
CA TYR A 48 2.20 6.53 -15.21
C TYR A 48 2.54 7.76 -16.04
N ASN A 49 2.78 8.86 -15.35
CA ASN A 49 2.94 10.17 -15.99
C ASN A 49 4.42 10.56 -16.02
N SER A 50 4.90 10.98 -17.18
CA SER A 50 6.21 11.60 -17.38
C SER A 50 6.06 12.92 -18.15
N PHE A 51 7.08 13.79 -18.07
CA PHE A 51 6.93 15.15 -18.57
C PHE A 51 8.15 15.60 -19.37
N LEU A 52 7.92 16.09 -20.58
CA LEU A 52 8.95 16.60 -21.47
C LEU A 52 8.95 18.13 -21.44
N ILE A 53 10.05 18.74 -20.98
CA ILE A 53 10.23 20.19 -20.85
C ILE A 53 11.26 20.64 -21.91
N ARG A 54 10.87 21.58 -22.77
CA ARG A 54 11.69 22.08 -23.86
C ARG A 54 12.15 23.52 -23.61
N GLY A 55 13.36 23.66 -23.04
CA GLY A 55 14.09 24.93 -23.00
C GLY A 55 15.05 25.07 -24.17
N GLU A 56 16.21 25.72 -23.96
CA GLU A 56 17.40 25.59 -24.84
C GLU A 56 18.02 24.20 -24.64
N LYS A 57 17.90 23.65 -23.42
CA LYS A 57 18.15 22.27 -23.10
C LYS A 57 16.83 21.56 -22.80
N ILE A 58 16.79 20.28 -23.06
CA ILE A 58 15.59 19.48 -22.95
C ILE A 58 15.71 18.54 -21.76
N ALA A 59 14.67 18.54 -20.91
CA ALA A 59 14.58 17.63 -19.78
C ALA A 59 13.36 16.72 -19.90
N LEU A 60 13.55 15.43 -19.58
CA LEU A 60 12.47 14.48 -19.36
C LEU A 60 12.40 14.22 -17.84
N VAL A 61 11.21 14.37 -17.25
CA VAL A 61 10.95 14.05 -15.85
C VAL A 61 10.25 12.70 -15.79
N ASP A 62 10.89 11.74 -15.16
CA ASP A 62 10.51 10.35 -15.03
C ASP A 62 10.28 9.61 -16.38
N THR A 63 10.05 8.32 -16.31
CA THR A 63 9.71 7.47 -17.45
C THR A 63 8.37 6.80 -17.23
N SER A 64 8.27 5.50 -17.49
CA SER A 64 7.04 4.73 -17.32
C SER A 64 7.35 3.29 -16.89
N HIS A 65 6.31 2.56 -16.56
CA HIS A 65 6.38 1.12 -16.27
C HIS A 65 6.83 0.34 -17.53
N GLU A 66 7.67 -0.69 -17.34
CA GLU A 66 8.28 -1.48 -18.43
C GLU A 66 7.28 -2.10 -19.41
N LYS A 67 6.06 -2.40 -18.98
CA LYS A 67 4.99 -2.93 -19.85
C LYS A 67 4.57 -1.96 -20.96
N PHE A 68 4.87 -0.66 -20.81
CA PHE A 68 4.62 0.37 -21.81
C PHE A 68 5.80 0.58 -22.77
N ARG A 69 6.91 -0.15 -22.63
CA ARG A 69 8.17 0.08 -23.33
C ARG A 69 7.98 0.46 -24.81
N GLN A 70 7.33 -0.37 -25.59
CA GLN A 70 7.15 -0.11 -27.01
C GLN A 70 6.30 1.15 -27.27
N LEU A 71 5.13 1.24 -26.65
CA LEU A 71 4.22 2.37 -26.81
C LEU A 71 4.86 3.68 -26.36
N TYR A 72 5.61 3.63 -25.26
CA TYR A 72 6.28 4.80 -24.70
C TYR A 72 7.36 5.34 -25.62
N PHE A 73 8.25 4.48 -26.13
CA PHE A 73 9.31 4.92 -27.03
C PHE A 73 8.80 5.31 -28.42
N ASP A 74 7.76 4.67 -28.94
CA ASP A 74 7.09 5.10 -30.17
C ASP A 74 6.50 6.50 -29.99
N THR A 75 5.87 6.77 -28.84
CA THR A 75 5.33 8.10 -28.52
C THR A 75 6.44 9.13 -28.32
N LEU A 76 7.45 8.83 -27.49
CA LEU A 76 8.56 9.75 -27.21
C LEU A 76 9.32 10.12 -28.50
N THR A 77 9.61 9.14 -29.36
CA THR A 77 10.29 9.39 -30.65
C THR A 77 9.43 10.18 -31.62
N GLY A 78 8.11 10.09 -31.52
CA GLY A 78 7.18 10.96 -32.25
C GLY A 78 7.17 12.43 -31.77
N LEU A 79 7.53 12.67 -30.51
CA LEU A 79 7.59 14.00 -29.90
C LEU A 79 8.97 14.66 -30.05
N ILE A 80 10.04 13.86 -29.95
CA ILE A 80 11.42 14.32 -29.99
C ILE A 80 12.38 13.18 -30.36
N ASN A 81 13.53 13.49 -30.95
CA ASN A 81 14.61 12.52 -31.02
C ASN A 81 15.20 12.32 -29.59
N PRO A 82 15.19 11.11 -29.03
CA PRO A 82 15.70 10.86 -27.67
C PRO A 82 17.15 11.33 -27.45
N GLN A 83 17.97 11.38 -28.52
CA GLN A 83 19.36 11.86 -28.44
C GLN A 83 19.48 13.37 -28.19
N ASP A 84 18.39 14.13 -28.38
CA ASP A 84 18.34 15.56 -28.13
C ASP A 84 17.95 15.90 -26.68
N ILE A 85 17.65 14.87 -25.86
CA ILE A 85 17.35 15.06 -24.45
C ILE A 85 18.66 15.23 -23.67
N ASP A 86 18.83 16.38 -23.02
CA ASP A 86 20.01 16.70 -22.22
C ASP A 86 19.96 16.07 -20.83
N TYR A 87 18.78 16.08 -20.21
CA TYR A 87 18.59 15.65 -18.82
C TYR A 87 17.43 14.67 -18.68
N LEU A 88 17.66 13.62 -17.89
CA LEU A 88 16.61 12.77 -17.34
C LEU A 88 16.54 13.05 -15.85
N ILE A 89 15.46 13.65 -15.40
CA ILE A 89 15.21 13.87 -13.98
C ILE A 89 14.47 12.63 -13.47
N VAL A 90 15.05 11.93 -12.50
CA VAL A 90 14.42 10.78 -11.85
C VAL A 90 13.96 11.23 -10.48
N SER A 91 12.65 11.43 -10.34
CA SER A 91 12.03 11.88 -9.11
C SER A 91 12.01 10.78 -8.06
N HIS A 92 11.89 9.52 -8.52
CA HIS A 92 11.77 8.32 -7.70
C HIS A 92 12.19 7.08 -8.52
N THR A 93 12.80 6.10 -7.88
CA THR A 93 13.38 4.92 -8.57
C THR A 93 12.48 3.69 -8.58
N GLU A 94 11.23 3.78 -8.12
CA GLU A 94 10.29 2.68 -8.24
C GLU A 94 10.12 2.29 -9.72
N PRO A 95 10.01 0.97 -10.04
CA PRO A 95 10.03 0.50 -11.44
C PRO A 95 8.91 1.03 -12.33
N ASP A 96 7.84 1.55 -11.78
CA ASP A 96 6.75 2.14 -12.55
C ASP A 96 7.01 3.59 -13.00
N HIS A 97 8.03 4.25 -12.43
CA HIS A 97 8.54 5.55 -12.88
C HIS A 97 9.92 5.42 -13.55
N SER A 98 10.75 4.50 -13.09
CA SER A 98 12.12 4.33 -13.55
C SER A 98 12.35 3.13 -14.48
N GLY A 99 11.31 2.32 -14.74
CA GLY A 99 11.43 1.05 -15.46
C GLY A 99 12.00 1.13 -16.87
N LEU A 100 11.93 2.32 -17.52
CA LEU A 100 12.47 2.54 -18.86
C LEU A 100 13.76 3.38 -18.88
N VAL A 101 14.33 3.71 -17.73
CA VAL A 101 15.59 4.48 -17.62
C VAL A 101 16.73 3.78 -18.35
N LYS A 102 16.89 2.49 -18.11
CA LYS A 102 17.94 1.69 -18.77
C LYS A 102 17.81 1.70 -20.29
N ASP A 103 16.62 1.52 -20.82
CA ASP A 103 16.34 1.52 -22.25
C ASP A 103 16.59 2.92 -22.86
N LEU A 104 16.18 3.97 -22.16
CA LEU A 104 16.41 5.35 -22.61
C LEU A 104 17.90 5.68 -22.68
N LEU A 105 18.69 5.26 -21.68
CA LEU A 105 20.16 5.45 -21.66
C LEU A 105 20.88 4.67 -22.76
N GLN A 106 20.31 3.55 -23.21
CA GLN A 106 20.83 2.83 -24.39
C GLN A 106 20.55 3.58 -25.69
N LEU A 107 19.37 4.21 -25.83
CA LEU A 107 19.00 5.01 -26.99
C LEU A 107 19.74 6.35 -27.02
N ALA A 108 19.98 6.95 -25.87
CA ALA A 108 20.55 8.28 -25.70
C ALA A 108 21.63 8.30 -24.60
N PRO A 109 22.83 7.73 -24.87
CA PRO A 109 23.87 7.54 -23.86
C PRO A 109 24.51 8.85 -23.36
N ASN A 110 24.18 9.97 -23.98
CA ASN A 110 24.68 11.29 -23.60
C ASN A 110 23.81 12.02 -22.57
N ILE A 111 22.60 11.52 -22.29
CA ILE A 111 21.72 12.08 -21.25
C ILE A 111 22.45 12.13 -19.90
N THR A 112 22.27 13.23 -19.19
CA THR A 112 22.71 13.35 -17.78
C THR A 112 21.53 13.04 -16.88
N VAL A 113 21.62 11.98 -16.08
CA VAL A 113 20.62 11.64 -15.06
C VAL A 113 20.76 12.58 -13.88
N VAL A 114 19.65 13.24 -13.51
CA VAL A 114 19.56 14.19 -12.40
C VAL A 114 18.66 13.59 -11.35
N ALA A 115 19.19 13.35 -10.14
CA ALA A 115 18.42 12.70 -9.08
C ALA A 115 19.02 12.96 -7.69
N SER A 116 18.38 12.50 -6.63
CA SER A 116 18.95 12.47 -5.28
C SER A 116 20.17 11.56 -5.22
N LYS A 117 20.98 11.68 -4.16
CA LYS A 117 22.12 10.79 -3.95
C LYS A 117 21.66 9.33 -3.80
N VAL A 118 20.54 9.10 -3.11
CA VAL A 118 19.99 7.75 -2.89
C VAL A 118 19.50 7.16 -4.21
N ALA A 119 18.74 7.94 -4.99
CA ALA A 119 18.27 7.51 -6.31
C ALA A 119 19.43 7.14 -7.26
N ILE A 120 20.52 7.91 -7.25
CA ILE A 120 21.69 7.57 -8.07
C ILE A 120 22.29 6.22 -7.66
N GLN A 121 22.37 5.91 -6.37
CA GLN A 121 22.85 4.61 -5.88
C GLN A 121 21.94 3.47 -6.34
N PHE A 122 20.62 3.63 -6.21
CA PHE A 122 19.65 2.65 -6.69
C PHE A 122 19.70 2.46 -8.21
N LEU A 123 19.87 3.54 -8.97
CA LEU A 123 20.00 3.46 -10.43
C LEU A 123 21.30 2.77 -10.88
N GLU A 124 22.40 2.89 -10.14
CA GLU A 124 23.64 2.15 -10.43
C GLU A 124 23.40 0.64 -10.38
N ASP A 125 22.60 0.18 -9.40
CA ASP A 125 22.22 -1.23 -9.25
C ASP A 125 21.16 -1.68 -10.25
N LEU A 126 20.26 -0.77 -10.70
CA LEU A 126 19.20 -1.07 -11.65
C LEU A 126 19.70 -1.11 -13.11
N VAL A 127 20.51 -0.13 -13.49
CA VAL A 127 20.92 0.10 -14.88
C VAL A 127 22.06 -0.82 -15.30
N HIS A 128 22.98 -1.16 -14.38
CA HIS A 128 24.17 -2.01 -14.61
C HIS A 128 25.08 -1.54 -15.76
N GLN A 129 25.08 -0.24 -16.07
CA GLN A 129 26.00 0.38 -17.05
C GLN A 129 26.36 1.80 -16.59
N PRO A 130 27.56 2.31 -16.95
CA PRO A 130 27.92 3.69 -16.61
C PRO A 130 27.00 4.70 -17.28
N PHE A 131 26.64 5.76 -16.56
CA PHE A 131 25.87 6.89 -17.10
C PHE A 131 26.36 8.22 -16.51
N LYS A 132 26.10 9.32 -17.23
CA LYS A 132 26.38 10.67 -16.73
C LYS A 132 25.36 11.01 -15.65
N ARG A 133 25.79 11.61 -14.55
CA ARG A 133 24.93 11.90 -13.40
C ARG A 133 25.19 13.27 -12.80
N LYS A 134 24.13 13.86 -12.29
CA LYS A 134 24.14 15.09 -11.46
C LYS A 134 23.32 14.82 -10.20
N ILE A 135 23.98 14.76 -9.05
CA ILE A 135 23.31 14.66 -7.75
C ILE A 135 22.81 16.03 -7.35
N VAL A 136 21.55 16.11 -6.94
CA VAL A 136 20.91 17.35 -6.47
C VAL A 136 20.59 17.30 -4.98
N LYS A 137 20.56 18.48 -4.38
CA LYS A 137 20.20 18.74 -2.99
C LYS A 137 19.01 19.71 -2.94
N ASN A 138 18.48 19.91 -1.75
CA ASN A 138 17.40 20.86 -1.55
C ASN A 138 17.80 22.26 -2.03
N SER A 139 16.91 22.90 -2.80
CA SER A 139 17.08 24.23 -3.41
C SER A 139 18.19 24.34 -4.47
N ASP A 140 18.78 23.22 -4.91
CA ASP A 140 19.64 23.23 -6.08
C ASP A 140 18.82 23.60 -7.32
N ARG A 141 19.48 24.22 -8.31
CA ARG A 141 18.82 24.68 -9.55
C ARG A 141 19.48 24.14 -10.80
N LEU A 142 18.67 23.98 -11.81
CA LEU A 142 19.06 23.56 -13.17
C LEU A 142 18.41 24.49 -14.18
N ASP A 143 19.20 25.28 -14.86
CA ASP A 143 18.75 26.17 -15.93
C ASP A 143 18.68 25.39 -17.25
N LEU A 144 17.49 25.34 -17.84
CA LEU A 144 17.24 24.77 -19.17
C LEU A 144 17.24 25.84 -20.28
N GLY A 145 17.40 27.12 -19.94
CA GLY A 145 17.21 28.24 -20.89
C GLY A 145 15.75 28.55 -21.20
N ASN A 146 15.52 29.57 -21.98
CA ASN A 146 14.17 30.06 -22.36
C ASN A 146 13.26 30.34 -21.14
N GLY A 147 13.85 30.66 -19.97
CA GLY A 147 13.18 30.96 -18.73
C GLY A 147 12.79 29.74 -17.87
N HIS A 148 13.01 28.52 -18.35
CA HIS A 148 12.83 27.31 -17.55
C HIS A 148 14.01 27.13 -16.58
N GLU A 149 13.80 27.47 -15.30
CA GLU A 149 14.73 27.21 -14.22
C GLU A 149 14.06 26.19 -13.27
N LEU A 150 14.64 25.00 -13.18
CA LEU A 150 14.15 23.91 -12.32
C LEU A 150 14.80 24.00 -10.97
N GLU A 151 14.00 24.05 -9.88
CA GLU A 151 14.46 23.99 -8.50
C GLU A 151 14.06 22.66 -7.86
N PHE A 152 14.98 22.01 -7.16
CA PHE A 152 14.77 20.70 -6.56
C PHE A 152 14.42 20.81 -5.07
N VAL A 153 13.39 20.06 -4.66
CA VAL A 153 12.98 19.91 -3.28
C VAL A 153 13.20 18.45 -2.87
N ILE A 154 14.07 18.21 -1.90
CA ILE A 154 14.29 16.86 -1.37
C ILE A 154 13.09 16.46 -0.51
N ALA A 155 12.45 15.34 -0.85
CA ALA A 155 11.22 14.86 -0.23
C ALA A 155 11.34 13.37 0.18
N PRO A 156 12.31 12.99 1.03
CA PRO A 156 12.59 11.61 1.36
C PRO A 156 11.39 10.96 2.07
N ASN A 157 11.20 9.67 1.84
CA ASN A 157 10.11 8.86 2.37
C ASN A 157 8.70 9.29 1.90
N LEU A 158 8.61 9.79 0.64
CA LEU A 158 7.36 10.05 -0.04
C LEU A 158 7.25 9.28 -1.38
N HIS A 159 7.12 7.91 -1.35
CA HIS A 159 7.11 7.06 -0.13
C HIS A 159 8.46 6.35 0.11
N TRP A 160 9.40 6.38 -0.83
CA TRP A 160 10.77 5.87 -0.70
C TRP A 160 11.77 6.96 -0.30
N PRO A 161 12.98 6.58 0.20
CA PRO A 161 13.97 7.54 0.72
C PRO A 161 14.62 8.40 -0.36
N ASP A 162 14.49 8.05 -1.62
CA ASP A 162 15.15 8.67 -2.77
C ASP A 162 14.39 9.83 -3.40
N THR A 163 13.13 10.04 -3.02
CA THR A 163 12.18 10.96 -3.66
C THR A 163 12.64 12.43 -3.65
N ILE A 164 12.50 13.07 -4.80
CA ILE A 164 12.64 14.52 -4.98
C ILE A 164 11.42 15.09 -5.71
N PHE A 165 11.10 16.36 -5.44
CA PHE A 165 10.21 17.14 -6.28
C PHE A 165 11.01 18.11 -7.15
N THR A 166 10.47 18.45 -8.30
CA THR A 166 11.07 19.42 -9.22
C THR A 166 10.08 20.55 -9.50
N PHE A 167 10.47 21.79 -9.27
CA PHE A 167 9.62 22.95 -9.52
C PHE A 167 10.17 23.77 -10.69
N ASP A 168 9.36 23.99 -11.70
CA ASP A 168 9.71 24.87 -12.82
C ASP A 168 9.22 26.30 -12.55
N HIS A 169 10.15 27.22 -12.37
CA HIS A 169 9.85 28.64 -12.06
C HIS A 169 9.11 29.37 -13.18
N LYS A 170 9.25 28.95 -14.45
CA LYS A 170 8.56 29.55 -15.59
C LYS A 170 7.09 29.20 -15.60
N THR A 171 6.77 27.93 -15.50
CA THR A 171 5.41 27.41 -15.63
C THR A 171 4.67 27.36 -14.31
N GLN A 172 5.38 27.43 -13.18
CA GLN A 172 4.88 27.26 -11.82
C GLN A 172 4.28 25.85 -11.61
N ILE A 173 4.83 24.86 -12.31
CA ILE A 173 4.45 23.44 -12.18
C ILE A 173 5.42 22.77 -11.20
N LEU A 174 4.85 22.03 -10.24
CA LEU A 174 5.58 21.18 -9.32
C LEU A 174 5.39 19.71 -9.71
N TYR A 175 6.46 19.04 -10.10
CA TYR A 175 6.50 17.60 -10.40
C TYR A 175 6.81 16.85 -9.12
N THR A 176 5.87 16.03 -8.65
CA THR A 176 5.95 15.42 -7.32
C THR A 176 6.09 13.91 -7.34
N CYS A 177 6.04 13.27 -8.52
CA CYS A 177 5.92 11.83 -8.63
C CYS A 177 4.71 11.34 -7.83
N ASP A 178 4.88 10.42 -6.89
CA ASP A 178 3.81 9.80 -6.11
C ASP A 178 3.07 10.75 -5.19
N ALA A 179 3.78 11.68 -4.57
CA ALA A 179 3.14 12.58 -3.61
C ALA A 179 2.03 13.40 -4.27
N PHE A 180 0.87 13.48 -3.61
CA PHE A 180 -0.36 14.08 -4.13
C PHE A 180 -0.98 13.35 -5.32
N GLY A 181 -0.45 12.18 -5.73
CA GLY A 181 -1.01 11.31 -6.76
C GLY A 181 -2.18 10.47 -6.26
N LEU A 182 -2.75 9.72 -7.20
CA LEU A 182 -3.78 8.72 -6.93
C LEU A 182 -3.86 7.70 -8.07
N HIS A 183 -4.22 6.47 -7.77
CA HIS A 183 -4.45 5.46 -8.79
C HIS A 183 -5.86 5.59 -9.36
N TYR A 184 -5.95 6.35 -10.42
CA TYR A 184 -7.18 6.61 -11.15
C TYR A 184 -6.88 6.79 -12.64
N CYS A 185 -7.33 5.84 -13.47
CA CYS A 185 -7.14 5.89 -14.91
C CYS A 185 -8.32 6.61 -15.57
N SER A 186 -8.05 7.73 -16.20
CA SER A 186 -9.04 8.54 -16.91
C SER A 186 -8.43 9.16 -18.18
N GLU A 187 -9.26 9.38 -19.20
CA GLU A 187 -8.90 10.20 -20.35
C GLU A 187 -8.75 11.68 -19.98
N SER A 188 -9.47 12.15 -18.95
CA SER A 188 -9.26 13.50 -18.43
C SER A 188 -7.85 13.65 -17.87
N THR A 189 -7.18 14.72 -18.25
CA THR A 189 -5.82 15.01 -17.81
C THR A 189 -5.79 15.69 -16.45
N PHE A 190 -6.81 16.47 -16.12
CA PHE A 190 -6.86 17.28 -14.91
C PHE A 190 -7.91 16.76 -13.93
N ASP A 191 -7.86 17.28 -12.73
CA ASP A 191 -8.76 17.00 -11.60
C ASP A 191 -10.11 17.74 -11.72
N ASP A 192 -10.78 17.57 -12.88
CA ASP A 192 -12.03 18.27 -13.23
C ASP A 192 -13.21 17.86 -12.32
N ASP A 193 -13.25 16.60 -11.88
CA ASP A 193 -14.30 16.05 -11.01
C ASP A 193 -13.70 15.55 -9.70
N LEU A 194 -13.70 16.43 -8.69
CA LEU A 194 -13.17 16.12 -7.38
C LEU A 194 -13.94 14.96 -6.71
N ALA A 195 -15.26 14.89 -6.90
CA ALA A 195 -16.09 13.85 -6.27
C ALA A 195 -15.77 12.45 -6.81
N ALA A 196 -15.41 12.36 -8.10
CA ALA A 196 -15.04 11.09 -8.72
C ALA A 196 -13.69 10.53 -8.22
N ILE A 197 -12.77 11.41 -7.81
CA ILE A 197 -11.40 11.03 -7.43
C ILE A 197 -11.17 11.00 -5.91
N GLU A 198 -12.09 11.54 -5.11
CA GLU A 198 -11.90 11.76 -3.67
C GLU A 198 -11.56 10.48 -2.90
N ALA A 199 -12.28 9.40 -3.18
CA ALA A 199 -12.08 8.12 -2.49
C ALA A 199 -10.72 7.49 -2.83
N ASP A 200 -10.31 7.52 -4.12
CA ASP A 200 -9.01 6.99 -4.55
C ASP A 200 -7.85 7.86 -4.04
N PHE A 201 -8.04 9.19 -3.98
CA PHE A 201 -7.04 10.12 -3.45
C PHE A 201 -6.79 9.89 -1.94
N GLN A 202 -7.85 9.71 -1.16
CA GLN A 202 -7.73 9.38 0.26
C GLN A 202 -7.12 7.99 0.44
N TYR A 203 -7.57 7.00 -0.31
CA TYR A 203 -7.05 5.63 -0.24
C TYR A 203 -5.55 5.58 -0.55
N TYR A 204 -5.09 6.30 -1.57
CA TYR A 204 -3.68 6.43 -1.92
C TYR A 204 -2.87 7.06 -0.77
N TYR A 205 -3.39 8.14 -0.19
CA TYR A 205 -2.78 8.77 0.98
C TYR A 205 -2.66 7.80 2.16
N ASP A 206 -3.74 7.11 2.50
CA ASP A 206 -3.79 6.20 3.64
C ASP A 206 -2.80 5.03 3.48
N CYS A 207 -2.64 4.52 2.25
CA CYS A 207 -1.75 3.41 1.95
C CYS A 207 -0.26 3.81 1.96
N LEU A 208 0.11 4.91 1.31
CA LEU A 208 1.51 5.25 1.00
C LEU A 208 2.05 6.43 1.83
N MET A 209 1.24 7.46 2.02
CA MET A 209 1.70 8.73 2.58
C MET A 209 1.41 8.87 4.08
N GLY A 210 0.29 8.31 4.55
CA GLY A 210 -0.11 8.36 5.94
C GLY A 210 0.92 7.79 6.91
N PRO A 211 1.54 6.62 6.63
CA PRO A 211 2.65 6.09 7.42
C PRO A 211 3.89 7.00 7.48
N ASN A 212 4.04 7.88 6.49
CA ASN A 212 5.13 8.83 6.34
C ASN A 212 4.71 10.29 6.65
N ALA A 213 3.67 10.49 7.46
CA ALA A 213 3.03 11.79 7.69
C ALA A 213 3.99 12.91 8.11
N ARG A 214 5.05 12.63 8.87
CA ARG A 214 6.09 13.62 9.21
C ARG A 214 6.87 14.06 7.99
N SER A 215 7.23 13.13 7.11
CA SER A 215 7.92 13.43 5.86
C SER A 215 7.03 14.26 4.93
N VAL A 216 5.72 13.96 4.87
CA VAL A 216 4.73 14.79 4.17
C VAL A 216 4.76 16.23 4.69
N LEU A 217 4.62 16.44 6.00
CA LEU A 217 4.64 17.78 6.60
C LEU A 217 5.97 18.51 6.37
N SER A 218 7.10 17.79 6.41
CA SER A 218 8.42 18.35 6.12
C SER A 218 8.56 18.79 4.66
N ALA A 219 8.11 17.96 3.70
CA ALA A 219 8.09 18.31 2.29
C ALA A 219 7.17 19.50 2.02
N MET A 220 5.96 19.51 2.59
CA MET A 220 5.03 20.64 2.46
C MET A 220 5.59 21.95 3.03
N LYS A 221 6.40 21.89 4.10
CA LYS A 221 7.10 23.07 4.63
C LYS A 221 8.11 23.62 3.61
N ARG A 222 8.88 22.75 2.94
CA ARG A 222 9.82 23.17 1.88
C ARG A 222 9.08 23.68 0.65
N MET A 223 7.96 23.05 0.27
CA MET A 223 7.10 23.53 -0.82
C MET A 223 6.58 24.95 -0.56
N ALA A 224 6.32 25.31 0.69
CA ALA A 224 5.86 26.65 1.07
C ALA A 224 6.94 27.75 0.86
N GLU A 225 8.20 27.38 0.66
CA GLU A 225 9.30 28.30 0.34
C GLU A 225 9.37 28.58 -1.18
N LEU A 226 8.70 27.78 -2.00
CA LEU A 226 8.59 27.97 -3.44
C LEU A 226 7.66 29.15 -3.77
N LYS A 227 7.77 29.65 -5.02
CA LYS A 227 6.76 30.57 -5.56
C LYS A 227 5.40 29.86 -5.64
N THR A 228 4.37 30.60 -6.00
CA THR A 228 3.01 30.06 -6.18
C THR A 228 3.06 28.83 -7.08
N ILE A 229 2.55 27.70 -6.56
CA ILE A 229 2.38 26.45 -7.32
C ILE A 229 1.03 26.55 -8.02
N ARG A 230 1.06 26.57 -9.35
CA ARG A 230 -0.15 26.64 -10.18
C ARG A 230 -0.73 25.26 -10.48
N MET A 231 0.14 24.26 -10.58
CA MET A 231 -0.20 22.89 -10.92
C MET A 231 0.72 21.93 -10.17
N ILE A 232 0.19 20.80 -9.72
CA ILE A 232 1.00 19.67 -9.28
C ILE A 232 0.90 18.59 -10.34
N ALA A 233 2.03 18.27 -10.96
CA ALA A 233 2.18 17.23 -11.98
C ALA A 233 2.60 15.92 -11.29
N THR A 234 1.59 15.08 -11.02
CA THR A 234 1.72 13.84 -10.27
C THR A 234 2.21 12.68 -11.15
N GLY A 235 2.86 11.68 -10.57
CA GLY A 235 3.26 10.45 -11.25
C GLY A 235 2.10 9.55 -11.61
N HIS A 236 1.00 9.61 -10.84
CA HIS A 236 -0.21 8.81 -11.02
C HIS A 236 -1.47 9.65 -11.01
N GLY A 237 -2.47 9.20 -11.79
CA GLY A 237 -3.79 9.82 -11.85
C GLY A 237 -3.84 11.11 -12.67
N PRO A 238 -4.87 11.94 -12.47
CA PRO A 238 -4.96 13.26 -13.07
C PRO A 238 -3.98 14.24 -12.44
N LEU A 239 -3.56 15.24 -13.23
CA LEU A 239 -2.75 16.34 -12.75
C LEU A 239 -3.63 17.31 -11.94
N LEU A 240 -3.13 17.78 -10.79
CA LEU A 240 -3.88 18.68 -9.93
C LEU A 240 -3.72 20.12 -10.42
N TYR A 241 -4.78 20.67 -10.99
CA TYR A 241 -4.82 22.03 -11.52
C TYR A 241 -5.97 22.85 -10.93
N HIS A 242 -7.14 22.24 -10.78
CA HIS A 242 -8.35 22.92 -10.32
C HIS A 242 -8.46 22.96 -8.79
N ASN A 243 -7.98 21.92 -8.10
CA ASN A 243 -8.15 21.71 -6.66
C ASN A 243 -6.83 21.62 -5.88
N VAL A 244 -5.76 22.26 -6.35
CA VAL A 244 -4.41 22.20 -5.74
C VAL A 244 -4.44 22.58 -4.25
N GLU A 245 -5.09 23.70 -3.91
CA GLU A 245 -5.15 24.20 -2.53
C GLU A 245 -5.96 23.25 -1.64
N GLU A 246 -7.11 22.79 -2.11
CA GLU A 246 -7.99 21.87 -1.38
C GLU A 246 -7.28 20.54 -1.10
N LEU A 247 -6.72 19.90 -2.13
CA LEU A 247 -6.09 18.58 -2.00
C LEU A 247 -4.79 18.63 -1.18
N THR A 248 -3.98 19.67 -1.31
CA THR A 248 -2.81 19.87 -0.45
C THR A 248 -3.21 20.19 1.00
N SER A 249 -4.32 20.91 1.22
CA SER A 249 -4.87 21.14 2.56
C SER A 249 -5.32 19.84 3.23
N ARG A 250 -5.94 18.93 2.47
CA ARG A 250 -6.33 17.59 2.97
C ARG A 250 -5.10 16.78 3.41
N TYR A 251 -4.05 16.71 2.58
CA TYR A 251 -2.78 16.05 2.95
C TYR A 251 -2.22 16.60 4.26
N ARG A 252 -2.21 17.93 4.40
CA ARG A 252 -1.74 18.58 5.63
C ARG A 252 -2.59 18.21 6.84
N HIS A 253 -3.91 18.25 6.70
CA HIS A 253 -4.85 17.92 7.76
C HIS A 253 -4.71 16.46 8.21
N TRP A 254 -4.70 15.53 7.26
CA TRP A 254 -4.52 14.10 7.54
C TRP A 254 -3.18 13.82 8.21
N SER A 255 -2.10 14.40 7.70
CA SER A 255 -0.75 14.23 8.27
C SER A 255 -0.62 14.82 9.67
N GLN A 256 -1.26 15.96 9.94
CA GLN A 256 -1.30 16.52 11.29
C GLN A 256 -2.11 15.63 12.26
N GLY A 257 -3.17 14.99 11.78
CA GLY A 257 -3.93 14.01 12.55
C GLY A 257 -3.07 12.80 12.92
N GLN A 258 -2.38 12.22 11.93
CA GLN A 258 -1.49 11.07 12.14
C GLN A 258 -0.36 11.38 13.14
N THR A 259 0.31 12.51 12.99
CA THR A 259 1.45 12.88 13.87
C THR A 259 1.04 13.23 15.31
N LYS A 260 -0.24 13.54 15.56
CA LYS A 260 -0.80 13.80 16.90
C LYS A 260 -1.47 12.58 17.53
N ALA A 261 -1.47 11.43 16.87
CA ALA A 261 -2.13 10.23 17.39
C ALA A 261 -1.56 9.81 18.75
N GLU A 262 -2.44 9.47 19.69
CA GLU A 262 -2.08 9.11 21.08
C GLU A 262 -1.41 7.74 21.21
N THR A 263 -1.54 6.87 20.21
CA THR A 263 -1.02 5.50 20.24
C THR A 263 -0.31 5.13 18.95
N PRO A 264 0.80 5.81 18.58
CA PRO A 264 1.52 5.48 17.37
C PRO A 264 2.31 4.18 17.52
N VAL A 265 2.51 3.49 16.39
CA VAL A 265 3.52 2.46 16.25
C VAL A 265 4.65 3.02 15.39
N GLY A 266 5.89 2.88 15.87
CA GLY A 266 7.09 3.25 15.11
C GLY A 266 7.65 2.04 14.37
N ILE A 267 7.89 2.18 13.06
CA ILE A 267 8.60 1.18 12.24
C ILE A 267 9.97 1.78 11.90
N PHE A 268 11.03 1.12 12.36
CA PHE A 268 12.40 1.53 12.22
C PHE A 268 13.13 0.48 11.39
N TYR A 269 13.60 0.83 10.20
CA TYR A 269 14.21 -0.14 9.29
C TYR A 269 15.45 0.45 8.63
N VAL A 270 16.19 -0.37 7.92
CA VAL A 270 17.27 0.06 7.04
C VAL A 270 16.84 -0.18 5.60
N SER A 271 16.84 0.89 4.81
CA SER A 271 16.48 0.80 3.40
C SER A 271 17.53 0.00 2.64
N GLU A 272 17.09 -1.06 1.99
CA GLU A 272 17.80 -1.80 0.96
C GLU A 272 16.92 -1.84 -0.28
N TYR A 273 17.49 -1.62 -1.47
CA TYR A 273 16.72 -1.50 -2.70
C TYR A 273 15.57 -2.53 -2.82
N GLY A 274 14.35 -2.05 -2.72
CA GLY A 274 13.10 -2.76 -3.02
C GLY A 274 12.57 -3.72 -1.94
N PHE A 275 13.35 -4.11 -0.93
CA PHE A 275 12.87 -5.12 0.03
C PHE A 275 12.50 -4.55 1.39
N GLY A 276 13.41 -3.81 2.02
CA GLY A 276 13.18 -3.26 3.36
C GLY A 276 11.98 -2.32 3.39
N ASP A 277 11.87 -1.47 2.38
CA ASP A 277 10.79 -0.50 2.21
C ASP A 277 9.43 -1.20 2.04
N GLY A 278 9.30 -2.13 1.09
CA GLY A 278 8.06 -2.87 0.84
C GLY A 278 7.61 -3.69 2.06
N ILE A 279 8.55 -4.30 2.79
CA ILE A 279 8.24 -5.02 4.02
C ILE A 279 7.74 -4.09 5.13
N ALA A 280 8.43 -2.96 5.35
CA ALA A 280 8.02 -1.95 6.33
C ALA A 280 6.63 -1.39 6.00
N GLN A 281 6.37 -1.12 4.72
CA GLN A 281 5.08 -0.65 4.23
C GLN A 281 3.97 -1.67 4.45
N SER A 282 4.22 -2.95 4.15
CA SER A 282 3.23 -4.03 4.34
C SER A 282 2.85 -4.21 5.81
N ILE A 283 3.84 -4.13 6.72
CA ILE A 283 3.56 -4.15 8.17
C ILE A 283 2.76 -2.91 8.57
N ALA A 284 3.11 -1.72 8.04
CA ALA A 284 2.39 -0.48 8.31
C ALA A 284 0.92 -0.58 7.89
N ASN A 285 0.64 -1.15 6.71
CA ASN A 285 -0.72 -1.37 6.22
C ASN A 285 -1.54 -2.25 7.16
N GLY A 286 -0.97 -3.34 7.63
CA GLY A 286 -1.63 -4.19 8.60
C GLY A 286 -1.97 -3.45 9.90
N ILE A 287 -1.08 -2.58 10.38
CA ILE A 287 -1.31 -1.76 11.58
C ILE A 287 -2.42 -0.73 11.33
N THR A 288 -2.36 0.02 10.22
CA THR A 288 -3.32 1.08 9.90
C THR A 288 -4.74 0.56 9.71
N LYS A 289 -4.91 -0.66 9.18
CA LYS A 289 -6.22 -1.36 9.12
C LYS A 289 -6.90 -1.49 10.48
N THR A 290 -6.16 -1.46 11.57
CA THR A 290 -6.69 -1.51 12.94
C THR A 290 -7.01 -0.13 13.52
N GLY A 291 -6.88 0.93 12.72
CA GLY A 291 -7.08 2.33 13.15
C GLY A 291 -5.94 2.89 14.00
N VAL A 292 -4.76 2.27 13.96
CA VAL A 292 -3.56 2.72 14.69
C VAL A 292 -2.67 3.53 13.76
N ALA A 293 -2.23 4.71 14.22
CA ALA A 293 -1.28 5.53 13.49
C ALA A 293 0.12 4.88 13.47
N VAL A 294 0.79 5.00 12.34
CA VAL A 294 2.14 4.47 12.10
C VAL A 294 3.08 5.60 11.73
N GLU A 295 4.31 5.52 12.19
CA GLU A 295 5.42 6.33 11.73
C GLU A 295 6.56 5.44 11.26
N ILE A 296 6.93 5.58 9.98
CA ILE A 296 8.04 4.84 9.37
C ILE A 296 9.29 5.71 9.37
N THR A 297 10.43 5.14 9.73
CA THR A 297 11.73 5.83 9.78
C THR A 297 12.84 4.93 9.24
N ASP A 298 13.49 5.36 8.16
CA ASP A 298 14.74 4.74 7.71
C ASP A 298 15.90 5.16 8.63
N LEU A 299 16.54 4.19 9.26
CA LEU A 299 17.63 4.41 10.22
C LEU A 299 18.90 4.97 9.56
N ALA A 300 19.08 4.76 8.25
CA ALA A 300 20.20 5.34 7.51
C ALA A 300 20.05 6.85 7.29
N SER A 301 18.82 7.37 7.33
CA SER A 301 18.47 8.78 7.12
C SER A 301 18.35 9.60 8.41
N VAL A 302 18.51 8.98 9.59
CA VAL A 302 18.38 9.67 10.89
C VAL A 302 19.53 10.64 11.10
N ASN A 303 19.21 11.94 11.12
CA ASN A 303 20.19 13.00 11.38
C ASN A 303 20.18 13.46 12.85
N GLU A 304 19.04 13.38 13.53
CA GLU A 304 18.87 13.85 14.92
C GLU A 304 18.39 12.71 15.84
N LEU A 305 19.30 12.16 16.63
CA LEU A 305 19.01 11.08 17.58
C LEU A 305 18.01 11.50 18.67
N GLN A 306 17.88 12.80 18.96
CA GLN A 306 16.93 13.30 19.93
C GLN A 306 15.47 13.12 19.44
N GLU A 307 15.21 13.41 18.16
CA GLU A 307 13.88 13.20 17.56
C GLU A 307 13.51 11.70 17.57
N LEU A 308 14.47 10.84 17.22
CA LEU A 308 14.28 9.39 17.30
C LEU A 308 13.94 8.94 18.72
N ARG A 309 14.62 9.47 19.72
CA ARG A 309 14.35 9.18 21.15
C ARG A 309 12.93 9.57 21.56
N GLU A 310 12.48 10.75 21.15
CA GLU A 310 11.13 11.25 21.43
C GLU A 310 10.07 10.40 20.73
N LEU A 311 10.31 10.00 19.48
CA LEU A 311 9.42 9.12 18.72
C LEU A 311 9.28 7.77 19.42
N VAL A 312 10.39 7.08 19.72
CA VAL A 312 10.37 5.79 20.43
C VAL A 312 9.64 5.91 21.78
N GLY A 313 9.90 7.00 22.51
CA GLY A 313 9.33 7.22 23.84
C GLY A 313 7.81 7.43 23.84
N ARG A 314 7.20 7.88 22.75
CA ARG A 314 5.73 8.08 22.60
C ARG A 314 5.02 6.89 21.96
N CYS A 315 5.73 5.99 21.28
CA CYS A 315 5.15 4.80 20.67
C CYS A 315 4.63 3.81 21.72
N THR A 316 3.53 3.14 21.42
CA THR A 316 3.04 1.97 22.19
C THR A 316 3.51 0.66 21.60
N GLY A 317 3.90 0.66 20.33
CA GLY A 317 4.49 -0.48 19.64
C GLY A 317 5.70 -0.03 18.80
N LEU A 318 6.65 -0.92 18.63
CA LEU A 318 7.86 -0.74 17.85
C LEU A 318 8.00 -1.91 16.87
N VAL A 319 8.43 -1.63 15.66
CA VAL A 319 8.89 -2.63 14.70
C VAL A 319 10.31 -2.28 14.31
N VAL A 320 11.23 -3.23 14.33
CA VAL A 320 12.62 -3.01 13.94
C VAL A 320 12.99 -3.95 12.81
N GLY A 321 13.34 -3.38 11.66
CA GLY A 321 13.80 -4.08 10.47
C GLY A 321 15.30 -3.95 10.32
N MET A 322 16.01 -5.07 10.19
CA MET A 322 17.45 -5.12 10.15
C MET A 322 17.98 -5.92 8.96
N PRO A 323 18.98 -5.42 8.23
CA PRO A 323 19.81 -6.27 7.40
C PRO A 323 20.80 -7.06 8.28
N PRO A 324 21.19 -8.28 7.90
CA PRO A 324 22.02 -9.16 8.74
C PRO A 324 23.48 -8.76 8.82
N ALA A 325 24.02 -7.97 7.89
CA ALA A 325 25.45 -7.68 7.80
C ALA A 325 25.77 -6.18 7.86
N SER A 326 26.88 -5.85 8.51
CA SER A 326 27.62 -4.56 8.56
C SER A 326 26.77 -3.29 8.72
N VAL A 327 26.30 -3.08 9.94
CA VAL A 327 25.64 -1.83 10.33
C VAL A 327 26.70 -0.73 10.46
N ASN A 328 26.55 0.37 9.73
CA ASN A 328 27.44 1.53 9.88
C ASN A 328 27.24 2.24 11.23
N SER A 329 28.13 3.18 11.58
CA SER A 329 28.08 3.88 12.87
C SER A 329 26.78 4.67 13.10
N THR A 330 26.16 5.21 12.06
CA THR A 330 24.89 5.94 12.14
C THR A 330 23.76 5.01 12.55
N ILE A 331 23.63 3.88 11.88
CA ILE A 331 22.59 2.88 12.20
C ILE A 331 22.82 2.29 13.60
N GLN A 332 24.08 2.03 13.98
CA GLN A 332 24.42 1.55 15.34
C GLN A 332 23.99 2.56 16.42
N ALA A 333 24.23 3.86 16.19
CA ALA A 333 23.82 4.91 17.10
C ALA A 333 22.28 5.02 17.19
N ALA A 334 21.58 4.89 16.06
CA ALA A 334 20.12 4.89 16.01
C ALA A 334 19.54 3.68 16.77
N LEU A 335 20.06 2.47 16.55
CA LEU A 335 19.63 1.26 17.28
C LEU A 335 19.89 1.34 18.78
N SER A 336 21.04 1.88 19.18
CA SER A 336 21.35 2.12 20.59
C SER A 336 20.37 3.13 21.21
N THR A 337 19.97 4.12 20.44
CA THR A 337 18.94 5.11 20.87
C THR A 337 17.58 4.45 21.01
N ILE A 338 17.15 3.59 20.07
CA ILE A 338 15.90 2.84 20.18
C ILE A 338 15.90 1.97 21.43
N LEU A 339 16.94 1.17 21.62
CA LEU A 339 17.09 0.30 22.80
C LEU A 339 17.08 1.08 24.13
N GLY A 340 17.81 2.21 24.17
CA GLY A 340 17.89 3.06 25.37
C GLY A 340 16.63 3.88 25.66
N SER A 341 15.72 3.99 24.71
CA SER A 341 14.48 4.77 24.82
C SER A 341 13.22 3.90 24.90
N ALA A 342 13.35 2.62 24.59
CA ALA A 342 12.25 1.66 24.69
C ALA A 342 11.78 1.52 26.14
N LYS A 343 10.45 1.41 26.34
CA LYS A 343 9.82 1.36 27.66
C LYS A 343 9.19 0.00 27.90
N GLU A 344 9.19 -0.41 29.16
CA GLU A 344 8.44 -1.59 29.60
C GLU A 344 6.99 -1.54 29.10
N LYS A 345 6.45 -2.66 28.69
CA LYS A 345 5.08 -2.84 28.17
C LYS A 345 4.84 -2.32 26.74
N GLN A 346 5.81 -1.72 26.06
CA GLN A 346 5.68 -1.53 24.61
C GLN A 346 5.64 -2.91 23.93
N ALA A 347 4.92 -2.98 22.80
CA ALA A 347 4.98 -4.14 21.91
C ALA A 347 6.22 -4.04 21.03
N ILE A 348 6.81 -5.19 20.66
CA ILE A 348 7.93 -5.25 19.73
C ILE A 348 7.68 -6.31 18.66
N GLY A 349 7.92 -5.96 17.40
CA GLY A 349 8.06 -6.85 16.26
C GLY A 349 9.43 -6.69 15.62
N ILE A 350 9.95 -7.75 15.01
CA ILE A 350 11.23 -7.72 14.31
C ILE A 350 11.08 -8.42 12.97
N PHE A 351 11.63 -7.80 11.92
CA PHE A 351 11.85 -8.46 10.65
C PHE A 351 13.30 -8.30 10.22
N GLU A 352 13.79 -9.25 9.42
CA GLU A 352 15.16 -9.33 8.93
C GLU A 352 15.17 -9.59 7.43
N THR A 353 15.88 -8.74 6.70
CA THR A 353 16.04 -8.86 5.24
C THR A 353 17.46 -9.28 4.90
N GLY A 354 17.61 -10.38 4.14
CA GLY A 354 18.89 -10.91 3.74
C GLY A 354 19.61 -11.72 4.85
N GLY A 355 20.74 -12.29 4.56
CA GLY A 355 21.59 -13.04 5.50
C GLY A 355 21.78 -14.50 5.15
N GLY A 356 22.97 -15.03 5.51
CA GLY A 356 23.30 -16.44 5.42
C GLY A 356 22.66 -17.26 6.54
N ASP A 357 22.76 -18.57 6.43
CA ASP A 357 22.12 -19.54 7.35
C ASP A 357 22.58 -19.47 8.81
N ASP A 358 23.61 -18.66 9.13
CA ASP A 358 24.38 -18.80 10.38
C ASP A 358 24.23 -17.64 11.40
N GLU A 359 23.49 -16.54 11.10
CA GLU A 359 23.35 -15.43 12.05
C GLU A 359 21.88 -15.13 12.40
N PRO A 360 21.39 -15.66 13.51
CA PRO A 360 20.00 -15.36 13.94
C PRO A 360 19.86 -13.97 14.56
N THR A 361 18.75 -13.28 14.29
CA THR A 361 18.28 -12.02 14.93
C THR A 361 18.02 -12.12 16.45
N TYR A 362 18.22 -13.27 17.02
CA TYR A 362 17.97 -13.55 18.44
C TYR A 362 18.63 -12.58 19.42
N PRO A 363 19.85 -12.04 19.19
CA PRO A 363 20.44 -11.11 20.16
C PRO A 363 19.65 -9.82 20.35
N LEU A 364 19.10 -9.24 19.27
CA LEU A 364 18.30 -8.00 19.35
C LEU A 364 16.95 -8.27 20.04
N LEU A 365 16.26 -9.33 19.64
CA LEU A 365 15.00 -9.74 20.27
C LEU A 365 15.18 -10.01 21.77
N ASN A 366 16.26 -10.68 22.15
CA ASN A 366 16.53 -10.96 23.55
C ASN A 366 16.80 -9.70 24.38
N LYS A 367 17.44 -8.67 23.79
CA LYS A 367 17.62 -7.37 24.43
C LYS A 367 16.26 -6.69 24.71
N PHE A 368 15.35 -6.68 23.73
CA PHE A 368 14.01 -6.12 23.93
C PHE A 368 13.18 -6.93 24.95
N ARG A 369 13.27 -8.25 24.95
CA ARG A 369 12.64 -9.11 25.97
C ARG A 369 13.16 -8.81 27.38
N ALA A 370 14.47 -8.61 27.50
CA ALA A 370 15.10 -8.26 28.79
C ALA A 370 14.64 -6.89 29.32
N LEU A 371 14.23 -5.97 28.44
CA LEU A 371 13.63 -4.68 28.79
C LEU A 371 12.12 -4.77 29.11
N GLY A 372 11.53 -5.97 29.08
CA GLY A 372 10.12 -6.17 29.41
C GLY A 372 9.13 -5.84 28.28
N LEU A 373 9.59 -5.75 27.03
CA LEU A 373 8.71 -5.53 25.88
C LEU A 373 7.94 -6.81 25.52
N HIS A 374 6.69 -6.61 25.08
CA HIS A 374 5.86 -7.71 24.59
C HIS A 374 6.17 -8.04 23.13
N VAL A 375 6.57 -9.26 22.84
CA VAL A 375 6.77 -9.73 21.46
C VAL A 375 5.40 -9.99 20.82
N SER A 376 5.04 -9.17 19.83
CA SER A 376 3.70 -9.18 19.20
C SER A 376 3.54 -10.25 18.13
N PHE A 377 4.62 -10.59 17.42
CA PHE A 377 4.66 -11.64 16.41
C PHE A 377 6.06 -12.29 16.35
N PRO A 378 6.17 -13.51 15.81
CA PRO A 378 7.46 -14.17 15.58
C PRO A 378 8.35 -13.34 14.66
N VAL A 379 9.68 -13.44 14.79
CA VAL A 379 10.60 -12.79 13.85
C VAL A 379 10.27 -13.21 12.42
N ILE A 380 10.17 -12.24 11.52
CA ILE A 380 9.93 -12.48 10.10
C ILE A 380 11.29 -12.45 9.42
N GLU A 381 11.76 -13.62 8.97
CA GLU A 381 12.99 -13.77 8.21
C GLU A 381 12.68 -13.80 6.71
N ILE A 382 13.35 -12.92 5.94
CA ILE A 382 13.17 -12.78 4.49
C ILE A 382 14.54 -12.99 3.85
N ARG A 383 14.78 -14.19 3.34
CA ARG A 383 16.05 -14.64 2.79
C ARG A 383 16.11 -14.62 1.26
N GLU A 384 14.95 -14.56 0.62
CA GLU A 384 14.78 -14.54 -0.83
C GLU A 384 13.94 -13.35 -1.25
N THR A 385 13.87 -13.10 -2.56
CA THR A 385 12.96 -12.07 -3.10
C THR A 385 11.54 -12.23 -2.54
N PRO A 386 10.96 -11.21 -1.90
CA PRO A 386 9.63 -11.31 -1.31
C PRO A 386 8.58 -11.71 -2.34
N THR A 387 7.74 -12.64 -1.97
CA THR A 387 6.57 -13.07 -2.75
C THR A 387 5.31 -12.42 -2.20
N ALA A 388 4.17 -12.55 -2.90
CA ALA A 388 2.86 -12.16 -2.41
C ALA A 388 2.55 -12.75 -1.02
N ASN A 389 2.98 -13.98 -0.75
CA ASN A 389 2.80 -14.63 0.54
C ASN A 389 3.67 -13.99 1.64
N THR A 390 4.87 -13.54 1.29
CA THR A 390 5.77 -12.80 2.21
C THR A 390 5.13 -11.50 2.67
N TYR A 391 4.65 -10.68 1.74
CA TYR A 391 3.98 -9.42 2.04
C TYR A 391 2.70 -9.63 2.83
N LYS A 392 1.90 -10.64 2.48
CA LYS A 392 0.71 -11.01 3.24
C LYS A 392 1.03 -11.38 4.68
N LYS A 393 2.11 -12.15 4.92
CA LYS A 393 2.60 -12.47 6.26
C LYS A 393 2.99 -11.21 7.04
N CYS A 394 3.61 -10.24 6.38
CA CYS A 394 4.00 -8.96 6.97
C CYS A 394 2.77 -8.12 7.36
N GLU A 395 1.78 -8.03 6.49
CA GLU A 395 0.51 -7.36 6.76
C GLU A 395 -0.23 -8.00 7.95
N GLU A 396 -0.32 -9.34 8.01
CA GLU A 396 -0.91 -10.06 9.13
C GLU A 396 -0.19 -9.76 10.45
N ALA A 397 1.15 -9.70 10.43
CA ALA A 397 1.96 -9.35 11.59
C ALA A 397 1.70 -7.91 12.05
N GLY A 398 1.57 -6.98 11.12
CA GLY A 398 1.16 -5.59 11.40
C GLY A 398 -0.22 -5.52 12.04
N THR A 399 -1.19 -6.26 11.51
CA THR A 399 -2.55 -6.34 12.06
C THR A 399 -2.54 -6.90 13.50
N ASP A 400 -1.75 -7.94 13.76
CA ASP A 400 -1.59 -8.50 15.09
C ASP A 400 -1.03 -7.49 16.10
N LEU A 401 -0.02 -6.72 15.69
CA LEU A 401 0.54 -5.64 16.52
C LEU A 401 -0.49 -4.54 16.78
N GLY A 402 -1.19 -4.07 15.74
CA GLY A 402 -2.22 -3.03 15.84
C GLY A 402 -3.37 -3.44 16.78
N GLN A 403 -3.87 -4.66 16.68
CA GLN A 403 -4.88 -5.21 17.58
C GLN A 403 -4.36 -5.31 19.04
N TRP A 404 -3.09 -5.66 19.20
CA TRP A 404 -2.51 -5.73 20.54
C TRP A 404 -2.42 -4.36 21.20
N VAL A 405 -1.99 -3.33 20.51
CA VAL A 405 -1.87 -1.96 21.07
C VAL A 405 -3.21 -1.30 21.35
N THR A 406 -4.28 -1.70 20.65
CA THR A 406 -5.64 -1.18 20.83
C THR A 406 -6.51 -1.97 21.80
N ARG A 407 -6.06 -3.14 22.28
CA ARG A 407 -6.85 -4.07 23.09
C ARG A 407 -7.54 -3.44 24.31
N ASP A 408 -6.84 -2.56 25.04
CA ASP A 408 -7.37 -1.93 26.25
C ASP A 408 -8.40 -0.84 25.92
N LYS A 409 -8.25 -0.13 24.79
CA LYS A 409 -9.23 0.84 24.28
C LYS A 409 -10.50 0.11 23.82
N SER A 410 -10.35 -1.00 23.10
CA SER A 410 -11.48 -1.83 22.66
C SER A 410 -12.30 -2.36 23.85
N ILE A 411 -11.65 -2.85 24.89
CA ILE A 411 -12.32 -3.31 26.13
C ILE A 411 -13.07 -2.16 26.82
N LYS A 412 -12.48 -0.95 26.86
CA LYS A 412 -13.15 0.22 27.46
C LYS A 412 -14.33 0.69 26.62
N ALA A 413 -14.20 0.72 25.29
CA ALA A 413 -15.28 1.08 24.37
C ALA A 413 -16.46 0.10 24.48
N MET A 414 -16.19 -1.21 24.56
CA MET A 414 -17.22 -2.24 24.80
C MET A 414 -18.02 -2.01 26.09
N LYS A 415 -17.39 -1.44 27.13
CA LYS A 415 -18.06 -1.16 28.40
C LYS A 415 -18.87 0.15 28.41
N SER A 416 -18.64 1.04 27.43
CA SER A 416 -19.26 2.38 27.37
C SER A 416 -20.46 2.48 26.41
N LEU A 417 -20.66 1.48 25.55
CA LEU A 417 -21.81 1.44 24.61
C LEU A 417 -23.10 1.10 25.37
N GLY A 418 -24.20 1.74 24.98
CA GLY A 418 -25.51 1.58 25.62
C GLY A 418 -25.97 0.13 25.58
N ALA A 419 -26.05 -0.52 26.74
CA ALA A 419 -26.26 -1.95 26.90
C ALA A 419 -27.51 -2.50 26.17
N ASP A 420 -28.52 -1.67 25.93
CA ASP A 420 -29.76 -2.08 25.28
C ASP A 420 -29.68 -2.08 23.75
N LEU A 421 -28.97 -1.12 23.14
CA LEU A 421 -28.73 -1.11 21.69
C LEU A 421 -27.87 -2.31 21.26
N ASP A 422 -26.80 -2.59 21.98
CA ASP A 422 -25.92 -3.75 21.72
C ASP A 422 -26.68 -5.07 21.84
N LYS A 423 -27.53 -5.19 22.85
CA LYS A 423 -28.38 -6.38 23.02
C LYS A 423 -29.40 -6.51 21.90
N ALA A 424 -29.98 -5.41 21.45
CA ALA A 424 -30.93 -5.39 20.34
C ALA A 424 -30.25 -5.82 19.03
N LEU A 425 -29.08 -5.25 18.70
CA LEU A 425 -28.27 -5.65 17.54
C LEU A 425 -27.86 -7.13 17.60
N GLY A 426 -27.54 -7.65 18.80
CA GLY A 426 -27.26 -9.07 19.03
C GLY A 426 -28.43 -10.01 18.70
N ARG A 427 -29.68 -9.51 18.52
CA ARG A 427 -30.83 -10.32 18.12
C ARG A 427 -30.95 -10.52 16.62
N ILE A 428 -30.13 -9.82 15.81
CA ILE A 428 -30.04 -10.09 14.39
C ILE A 428 -29.31 -11.41 14.21
N SER A 429 -30.06 -12.46 13.88
CA SER A 429 -29.51 -13.81 13.64
C SER A 429 -28.95 -13.90 12.22
N GLY A 430 -27.90 -14.69 12.06
CA GLY A 430 -27.32 -15.05 10.76
C GLY A 430 -27.00 -16.54 10.71
N GLY A 431 -26.82 -17.08 9.52
CA GLY A 431 -26.23 -18.40 9.35
C GLY A 431 -24.77 -18.43 9.77
N LEU A 432 -24.19 -19.62 9.80
CA LEU A 432 -22.76 -19.83 10.01
C LEU A 432 -22.10 -20.28 8.72
N TYR A 433 -21.06 -19.53 8.34
CA TYR A 433 -20.37 -19.71 7.08
C TYR A 433 -18.85 -19.62 7.29
N ILE A 434 -18.10 -20.22 6.33
CA ILE A 434 -16.67 -19.97 6.23
C ILE A 434 -16.40 -19.49 4.79
N ILE A 435 -15.84 -18.30 4.68
CA ILE A 435 -15.35 -17.78 3.41
C ILE A 435 -13.94 -18.30 3.22
N THR A 436 -13.64 -18.81 2.03
CA THR A 436 -12.29 -19.24 1.64
C THR A 436 -11.93 -18.58 0.31
N ALA A 437 -10.72 -18.04 0.21
CA ALA A 437 -10.21 -17.39 -0.99
C ALA A 437 -8.77 -17.83 -1.26
N LYS A 438 -8.39 -17.84 -2.55
CA LYS A 438 -7.03 -18.12 -2.99
C LYS A 438 -6.69 -17.28 -4.22
N LYS A 439 -5.49 -16.69 -4.21
CA LYS A 439 -4.92 -15.98 -5.35
C LYS A 439 -3.42 -16.29 -5.43
N GLY A 440 -3.01 -16.98 -6.51
CA GLY A 440 -1.65 -17.50 -6.61
C GLY A 440 -1.31 -18.50 -5.50
N ASP A 441 -0.24 -18.25 -4.77
CA ASP A 441 0.23 -19.02 -3.61
C ASP A 441 -0.40 -18.59 -2.28
N VAL A 442 -1.14 -17.46 -2.27
CA VAL A 442 -1.81 -16.94 -1.07
C VAL A 442 -3.20 -17.53 -0.93
N SER A 443 -3.51 -18.08 0.25
CA SER A 443 -4.85 -18.54 0.59
C SER A 443 -5.24 -18.06 1.99
N SER A 444 -6.53 -17.80 2.21
CA SER A 444 -7.04 -17.39 3.50
C SER A 444 -8.46 -17.87 3.74
N ALA A 445 -8.90 -17.82 5.00
CA ALA A 445 -10.25 -18.16 5.39
C ALA A 445 -10.73 -17.31 6.57
N MET A 446 -12.05 -17.09 6.64
CA MET A 446 -12.72 -16.36 7.70
C MET A 446 -14.05 -17.00 8.06
N LEU A 447 -14.34 -17.11 9.35
CA LEU A 447 -15.69 -17.40 9.82
C LEU A 447 -16.56 -16.16 9.60
N ALA A 448 -17.76 -16.33 9.04
CA ALA A 448 -18.72 -15.28 8.75
C ALA A 448 -20.11 -15.65 9.23
N SER A 449 -20.88 -14.66 9.71
CA SER A 449 -22.29 -14.81 10.07
C SER A 449 -23.20 -13.73 9.50
N TRP A 450 -22.62 -12.64 9.00
CA TRP A 450 -23.38 -11.55 8.37
C TRP A 450 -23.38 -11.74 6.86
N VAL A 451 -24.18 -12.71 6.43
CA VAL A 451 -24.40 -13.05 5.02
C VAL A 451 -25.89 -12.99 4.76
N SER A 452 -26.30 -12.26 3.73
CA SER A 452 -27.70 -12.13 3.35
C SER A 452 -27.88 -12.13 1.83
N GLN A 453 -28.83 -12.92 1.31
CA GLN A 453 -29.18 -12.85 -0.10
C GLN A 453 -29.64 -11.42 -0.44
N ALA A 454 -29.09 -10.86 -1.51
CA ALA A 454 -29.31 -9.47 -1.91
C ALA A 454 -30.04 -9.34 -3.25
N SER A 455 -29.96 -10.35 -4.14
CA SER A 455 -30.60 -10.31 -5.45
C SER A 455 -30.91 -11.70 -6.01
N PHE A 456 -31.87 -11.76 -6.92
CA PHE A 456 -32.25 -12.96 -7.66
C PHE A 456 -31.73 -12.95 -9.11
N LYS A 457 -31.48 -11.76 -9.68
CA LYS A 457 -30.98 -11.59 -11.06
C LYS A 457 -30.02 -10.41 -11.12
N PRO A 458 -28.71 -10.67 -11.15
CA PRO A 458 -28.04 -11.97 -10.97
C PRO A 458 -28.26 -12.54 -9.55
N LEU A 459 -28.08 -13.86 -9.38
CA LEU A 459 -28.06 -14.44 -8.03
C LEU A 459 -26.91 -13.81 -7.26
N GLY A 460 -27.19 -13.16 -6.15
CA GLY A 460 -26.18 -12.44 -5.39
C GLY A 460 -26.55 -12.28 -3.92
N PHE A 461 -25.53 -12.02 -3.12
CA PHE A 461 -25.65 -11.82 -1.68
C PHE A 461 -24.61 -10.83 -1.17
N SER A 462 -24.86 -10.28 -0.01
CA SER A 462 -23.95 -9.39 0.71
C SER A 462 -23.28 -10.11 1.86
N ILE A 463 -22.02 -9.77 2.13
CA ILE A 463 -21.21 -10.27 3.25
C ILE A 463 -20.56 -9.07 3.95
N ALA A 464 -20.55 -9.06 5.28
CA ALA A 464 -19.67 -8.16 6.02
C ALA A 464 -18.29 -8.81 6.22
N VAL A 465 -17.26 -8.14 5.74
CA VAL A 465 -15.85 -8.57 5.85
C VAL A 465 -15.11 -7.55 6.71
N SER A 466 -14.60 -8.00 7.86
CA SER A 466 -13.83 -7.13 8.75
C SER A 466 -12.49 -6.74 8.09
N LYS A 467 -12.17 -5.44 8.14
CA LYS A 467 -10.94 -4.89 7.53
C LYS A 467 -9.67 -5.43 8.17
N ASP A 468 -9.74 -5.87 9.43
CA ASP A 468 -8.62 -6.45 10.18
C ASP A 468 -8.43 -7.96 9.94
N ARG A 469 -9.13 -8.56 8.96
CA ARG A 469 -8.98 -9.98 8.64
C ARG A 469 -8.08 -10.20 7.43
N ALA A 470 -7.22 -11.21 7.55
CA ALA A 470 -6.28 -11.58 6.50
C ALA A 470 -6.92 -11.85 5.12
N ILE A 471 -8.17 -12.31 5.08
CA ILE A 471 -8.89 -12.58 3.85
C ILE A 471 -9.33 -11.30 3.13
N GLU A 472 -9.36 -10.16 3.81
CA GLU A 472 -9.83 -8.90 3.27
C GLU A 472 -9.10 -8.51 1.98
N SER A 473 -7.79 -8.69 1.92
CA SER A 473 -6.97 -8.43 0.73
C SER A 473 -7.24 -9.37 -0.45
N LEU A 474 -7.94 -10.47 -0.23
CA LEU A 474 -8.39 -11.43 -1.26
C LEU A 474 -9.88 -11.26 -1.61
N MET A 475 -10.51 -10.16 -1.20
CA MET A 475 -11.93 -9.86 -1.39
C MET A 475 -12.12 -8.50 -2.09
N GLN A 476 -11.24 -8.17 -3.04
CA GLN A 476 -11.34 -6.98 -3.88
C GLN A 476 -12.34 -7.20 -5.02
N VAL A 477 -12.80 -6.13 -5.65
CA VAL A 477 -13.71 -6.22 -6.81
C VAL A 477 -13.05 -7.06 -7.92
N GLY A 478 -13.77 -8.07 -8.41
CA GLY A 478 -13.28 -9.05 -9.37
C GLY A 478 -12.58 -10.28 -8.77
N ASP A 479 -12.24 -10.26 -7.48
CA ASP A 479 -11.69 -11.45 -6.81
C ASP A 479 -12.77 -12.54 -6.65
N ARG A 480 -12.33 -13.80 -6.71
CA ARG A 480 -13.19 -14.97 -6.59
C ARG A 480 -12.93 -15.71 -5.29
N PHE A 481 -14.00 -16.21 -4.70
CA PHE A 481 -13.96 -16.91 -3.42
C PHE A 481 -15.02 -18.01 -3.34
N VAL A 482 -14.99 -18.79 -2.28
CA VAL A 482 -16.01 -19.79 -1.97
C VAL A 482 -16.68 -19.45 -0.63
N LEU A 483 -18.00 -19.42 -0.61
CA LEU A 483 -18.80 -19.40 0.61
C LEU A 483 -19.16 -20.84 0.98
N ASN A 484 -18.59 -21.35 2.08
CA ASN A 484 -18.92 -22.66 2.63
C ASN A 484 -20.00 -22.50 3.71
N ILE A 485 -21.12 -23.17 3.56
CA ILE A 485 -22.29 -23.11 4.43
C ILE A 485 -22.17 -24.25 5.46
N LEU A 486 -22.22 -23.92 6.76
CA LEU A 486 -22.05 -24.92 7.81
C LEU A 486 -23.37 -25.60 8.16
N GLU A 487 -23.29 -26.90 8.51
CA GLU A 487 -24.43 -27.74 8.87
C GLU A 487 -24.77 -27.65 10.34
N GLU A 488 -26.05 -27.50 10.66
CA GLU A 488 -26.54 -27.54 12.04
C GLU A 488 -26.23 -28.91 12.67
N GLY A 489 -25.71 -28.88 13.90
CA GLY A 489 -25.26 -30.09 14.60
C GLY A 489 -23.85 -30.59 14.23
N ASN A 490 -23.23 -30.11 13.14
CA ASN A 490 -21.90 -30.57 12.67
C ASN A 490 -20.89 -29.43 12.45
N TYR A 491 -21.20 -28.20 12.85
CA TYR A 491 -20.35 -27.02 12.57
C TYR A 491 -19.23 -26.78 13.58
N GLN A 492 -19.28 -27.40 14.76
CA GLN A 492 -18.47 -27.00 15.93
C GLN A 492 -16.97 -27.12 15.69
N LEU A 493 -16.52 -28.15 14.98
CA LEU A 493 -15.09 -28.36 14.70
C LEU A 493 -14.56 -27.31 13.74
N LEU A 494 -15.27 -27.04 12.65
CA LEU A 494 -14.89 -26.02 11.67
C LEU A 494 -14.96 -24.62 12.30
N MET A 495 -16.03 -24.30 13.03
CA MET A 495 -16.16 -23.03 13.74
C MET A 495 -15.00 -22.83 14.71
N LYS A 496 -14.70 -23.81 15.58
CA LYS A 496 -13.58 -23.73 16.53
C LYS A 496 -12.23 -23.57 15.82
N HIS A 497 -12.04 -24.23 14.67
CA HIS A 497 -10.81 -24.13 13.90
C HIS A 497 -10.61 -22.72 13.33
N PHE A 498 -11.61 -22.13 12.67
CA PHE A 498 -11.50 -20.83 12.02
C PHE A 498 -11.77 -19.63 12.94
N LEU A 499 -12.28 -19.86 14.14
CA LEU A 499 -12.42 -18.83 15.19
C LEU A 499 -11.10 -18.56 15.92
N LYS A 500 -10.18 -19.54 15.95
CA LYS A 500 -8.88 -19.36 16.61
C LYS A 500 -8.04 -18.32 15.87
N ARG A 501 -7.17 -17.64 16.62
CA ARG A 501 -6.16 -16.77 16.03
C ARG A 501 -5.05 -17.62 15.42
N PHE A 502 -4.70 -17.35 14.17
CA PHE A 502 -3.57 -17.97 13.48
C PHE A 502 -2.35 -17.05 13.59
N ALA A 503 -1.17 -17.65 13.69
CA ALA A 503 0.06 -16.87 13.54
C ALA A 503 0.19 -16.34 12.10
N PRO A 504 0.84 -15.18 11.90
CA PRO A 504 1.09 -14.65 10.55
C PRO A 504 1.75 -15.68 9.63
N GLY A 505 1.20 -15.86 8.44
CA GLY A 505 1.68 -16.84 7.44
C GLY A 505 1.41 -18.32 7.76
N ALA A 506 0.62 -18.62 8.79
CA ALA A 506 0.25 -20.00 9.09
C ALA A 506 -0.72 -20.56 8.04
N ASP A 507 -0.55 -21.85 7.71
CA ASP A 507 -1.53 -22.57 6.90
C ASP A 507 -2.85 -22.73 7.66
N ARG A 508 -3.86 -21.95 7.27
CA ARG A 508 -5.18 -21.92 7.92
C ARG A 508 -5.98 -23.20 7.66
N PHE A 509 -5.58 -24.01 6.68
CA PHE A 509 -6.26 -25.23 6.29
C PHE A 509 -5.59 -26.50 6.86
N GLN A 510 -4.48 -26.34 7.59
CA GLN A 510 -3.80 -27.47 8.22
C GLN A 510 -4.77 -28.28 9.12
N GLY A 511 -4.97 -29.55 8.78
CA GLY A 511 -5.88 -30.45 9.51
C GLY A 511 -7.36 -30.31 9.12
N VAL A 512 -7.69 -29.50 8.11
CA VAL A 512 -9.03 -29.37 7.55
C VAL A 512 -9.08 -30.07 6.18
N LYS A 513 -10.10 -30.86 5.95
CA LYS A 513 -10.30 -31.53 4.64
C LYS A 513 -10.84 -30.54 3.63
N THR A 514 -10.12 -30.36 2.54
CA THR A 514 -10.50 -29.45 1.46
C THR A 514 -10.40 -30.10 0.09
N GLN A 515 -11.15 -29.56 -0.87
CA GLN A 515 -10.99 -29.81 -2.30
C GLN A 515 -10.97 -28.49 -3.05
N PRO A 516 -10.25 -28.37 -4.17
CA PRO A 516 -10.21 -27.12 -4.93
C PRO A 516 -11.54 -26.87 -5.65
N ALA A 517 -12.01 -25.62 -5.62
CA ALA A 517 -13.06 -25.10 -6.48
C ALA A 517 -12.53 -24.84 -7.90
N GLU A 518 -13.38 -24.48 -8.85
CA GLU A 518 -12.94 -24.09 -10.21
C GLU A 518 -12.02 -22.87 -10.18
N ASN A 519 -12.26 -21.93 -9.26
CA ASN A 519 -11.43 -20.75 -9.04
C ASN A 519 -10.16 -21.03 -8.20
N GLY A 520 -9.93 -22.30 -7.80
CA GLY A 520 -8.79 -22.73 -7.00
C GLY A 520 -8.91 -22.49 -5.49
N ALA A 521 -9.93 -21.76 -5.01
CA ALA A 521 -10.17 -21.57 -3.59
C ALA A 521 -10.59 -22.89 -2.90
N PRO A 522 -10.25 -23.12 -1.62
CA PRO A 522 -10.61 -24.36 -0.94
C PRO A 522 -12.11 -24.46 -0.66
N ILE A 523 -12.74 -25.55 -1.08
CA ILE A 523 -14.05 -26.00 -0.62
C ILE A 523 -13.84 -26.90 0.60
N LEU A 524 -14.55 -26.63 1.68
CA LEU A 524 -14.52 -27.47 2.88
C LEU A 524 -15.42 -28.68 2.69
N THR A 525 -14.85 -29.89 2.70
CA THR A 525 -15.62 -31.12 2.40
C THR A 525 -16.66 -31.47 3.46
N ASP A 526 -16.46 -30.99 4.69
CA ASP A 526 -17.37 -31.19 5.82
C ASP A 526 -18.45 -30.07 5.92
N ALA A 527 -18.56 -29.19 4.90
CA ALA A 527 -19.61 -28.19 4.82
C ALA A 527 -20.91 -28.77 4.23
N LEU A 528 -22.05 -28.24 4.67
CA LEU A 528 -23.39 -28.56 4.16
C LEU A 528 -23.51 -28.28 2.67
N ALA A 529 -23.02 -27.12 2.26
CA ALA A 529 -23.05 -26.65 0.89
C ALA A 529 -21.90 -25.67 0.63
N TYR A 530 -21.62 -25.43 -0.65
CA TYR A 530 -20.71 -24.36 -1.05
C TYR A 530 -21.27 -23.57 -2.23
N ILE A 531 -20.85 -22.31 -2.35
CA ILE A 531 -21.18 -21.43 -3.46
C ILE A 531 -19.88 -20.77 -3.93
N GLU A 532 -19.62 -20.85 -5.23
CA GLU A 532 -18.51 -20.12 -5.89
C GLU A 532 -18.99 -18.76 -6.33
N CYS A 533 -18.22 -17.73 -6.00
CA CYS A 533 -18.65 -16.35 -6.05
C CYS A 533 -17.58 -15.43 -6.61
N GLU A 534 -18.04 -14.29 -7.13
CA GLU A 534 -17.18 -13.18 -7.55
C GLU A 534 -17.63 -11.89 -6.89
N VAL A 535 -16.68 -11.11 -6.36
CA VAL A 535 -16.94 -9.80 -5.75
C VAL A 535 -17.29 -8.78 -6.84
N VAL A 536 -18.43 -8.13 -6.72
CA VAL A 536 -18.93 -7.14 -7.70
C VAL A 536 -18.73 -5.72 -7.20
N SER A 537 -18.98 -5.47 -5.91
CA SER A 537 -18.80 -4.14 -5.31
C SER A 537 -18.55 -4.24 -3.82
N ARG A 538 -17.97 -3.18 -3.27
CA ARG A 538 -17.69 -3.03 -1.84
C ARG A 538 -18.18 -1.67 -1.37
N MET A 539 -18.72 -1.60 -0.16
CA MET A 539 -19.13 -0.36 0.50
C MET A 539 -18.43 -0.28 1.85
N ASP A 540 -17.82 0.86 2.14
CA ASP A 540 -17.18 1.12 3.43
C ASP A 540 -18.23 1.26 4.53
N CYS A 541 -18.08 0.48 5.60
CA CYS A 541 -18.94 0.50 6.78
C CYS A 541 -18.12 0.73 8.07
N GLY A 542 -17.02 1.50 7.99
CA GLY A 542 -16.13 1.77 9.11
C GLY A 542 -15.12 0.65 9.32
N ASP A 543 -15.33 -0.24 10.28
CA ASP A 543 -14.45 -1.38 10.57
C ASP A 543 -14.69 -2.63 9.68
N HIS A 544 -15.73 -2.58 8.82
CA HIS A 544 -16.07 -3.65 7.88
C HIS A 544 -16.30 -3.12 6.48
N TRP A 545 -16.15 -4.01 5.50
CA TRP A 545 -16.67 -3.85 4.15
C TRP A 545 -18.00 -4.58 4.03
N ALA A 546 -19.05 -3.94 3.52
CA ALA A 546 -20.20 -4.65 2.97
C ALA A 546 -19.86 -5.04 1.52
N VAL A 547 -19.59 -6.32 1.29
CA VAL A 547 -19.17 -6.87 0.00
C VAL A 547 -20.38 -7.48 -0.68
N TYR A 548 -20.78 -6.94 -1.84
CA TYR A 548 -21.76 -7.57 -2.70
C TYR A 548 -21.08 -8.50 -3.70
N SER A 549 -21.58 -9.74 -3.81
CA SER A 549 -21.00 -10.78 -4.66
C SER A 549 -22.07 -11.52 -5.44
N THR A 550 -21.73 -11.96 -6.64
CA THR A 550 -22.58 -12.81 -7.48
C THR A 550 -22.15 -14.26 -7.39
N ALA A 551 -23.14 -15.15 -7.35
CA ALA A 551 -22.93 -16.59 -7.34
C ALA A 551 -23.00 -17.15 -8.78
N TYR A 552 -22.04 -17.99 -9.16
CA TYR A 552 -22.01 -18.58 -10.51
C TYR A 552 -21.97 -20.12 -10.52
N ALA A 553 -21.57 -20.75 -9.40
CA ALA A 553 -21.60 -22.20 -9.22
C ALA A 553 -21.89 -22.55 -7.76
N GLY A 554 -22.28 -23.78 -7.49
CA GLY A 554 -22.50 -24.24 -6.12
C GLY A 554 -23.07 -25.66 -6.06
N ARG A 555 -22.99 -26.27 -4.89
CA ARG A 555 -23.51 -27.61 -4.62
C ARG A 555 -23.95 -27.76 -3.18
N VAL A 556 -25.04 -28.49 -2.96
CA VAL A 556 -25.49 -28.95 -1.64
C VAL A 556 -25.02 -30.39 -1.45
N SER A 557 -24.35 -30.68 -0.34
CA SER A 557 -23.83 -32.01 0.00
C SER A 557 -24.91 -32.86 0.70
N ASN A 558 -25.75 -32.23 1.52
CA ASN A 558 -26.84 -32.91 2.25
C ASN A 558 -28.15 -32.10 2.13
N PRO A 559 -29.04 -32.43 1.19
CA PRO A 559 -30.28 -31.65 0.97
C PRO A 559 -31.27 -31.65 2.15
N ASP A 560 -31.19 -32.64 3.02
CA ASP A 560 -32.12 -32.77 4.17
C ASP A 560 -31.65 -32.06 5.43
N ALA A 561 -30.40 -31.58 5.43
CA ALA A 561 -29.81 -30.87 6.58
C ALA A 561 -30.09 -29.37 6.54
N MET A 562 -29.99 -28.74 7.70
CA MET A 562 -30.24 -27.30 7.89
C MET A 562 -28.92 -26.53 8.07
N THR A 563 -28.95 -25.25 7.66
CA THR A 563 -27.84 -24.34 7.93
C THR A 563 -27.72 -24.03 9.41
N ALA A 564 -26.51 -24.12 9.95
CA ALA A 564 -26.20 -23.71 11.31
C ALA A 564 -26.51 -22.21 11.55
N VAL A 565 -27.11 -21.87 12.68
CA VAL A 565 -27.48 -20.51 13.03
C VAL A 565 -26.59 -19.97 14.13
N HIS A 566 -26.07 -18.77 13.91
CA HIS A 566 -25.31 -18.04 14.93
C HIS A 566 -26.20 -17.15 15.79
N HIS A 567 -26.37 -17.54 17.04
CA HIS A 567 -27.10 -16.77 18.05
C HIS A 567 -26.14 -15.90 18.87
N ARG A 568 -26.18 -14.60 18.68
CA ARG A 568 -25.38 -13.64 19.45
C ARG A 568 -26.18 -13.09 20.63
N LYS A 569 -25.48 -12.74 21.70
CA LYS A 569 -26.06 -12.07 22.88
C LYS A 569 -25.96 -10.55 22.81
N VAL A 570 -24.95 -10.07 22.09
CA VAL A 570 -24.61 -8.65 21.90
C VAL A 570 -24.21 -8.39 20.46
N GLY A 571 -24.34 -7.15 20.01
CA GLY A 571 -24.11 -6.75 18.61
C GLY A 571 -22.68 -6.35 18.26
N ASN A 572 -21.84 -6.07 19.24
CA ASN A 572 -20.54 -5.43 19.06
C ASN A 572 -19.32 -6.38 19.03
N HIS A 573 -19.53 -7.70 19.11
CA HIS A 573 -18.49 -8.72 18.93
C HIS A 573 -19.08 -10.09 18.57
N TYR A 574 -18.21 -10.98 18.08
CA TYR A 574 -18.53 -12.38 17.74
C TYR A 574 -18.62 -13.27 18.96
#